data_a2ee4f671e4ece5a88176d7f92ef5a44
#
_entry.id   a2ee4f671e4ece5a88176d7f92ef5a44
#
_cell.length_a   1.000
_cell.length_b   1.000
_cell.length_c   1.000
_cell.angle_alpha   90.00
_cell.angle_beta   90.00
_cell.angle_gamma   90.00
#
_symmetry.space_group_name_H-M   'P 1'
#
loop_
_entity.id
_entity.type
_entity.pdbx_description
1 polymer ?
#
loop_
_entity_poly.entity_id
_entity_poly.type
_entity_poly.pdbx_seq_one_letter_code
_entity_poly.pdbx_strand_id
1 'polypeptide(L)'
;SNITVAYKGRLALRLICDVGQTAHASAPWLAMNSIEEMQYIWNDLKRILNEGNIELNKKSTAVTCSLTEISGGTSHNVTPQKCKATIDIRIPINRTCLEILGIVDETVNNLAKQRNVKLTYRIEDMTESFEAEHSSPLVRALSLSILDVCRTRPMLIRKTGTGDMNVLGNSLKIPVVTYGPGEPHASHSKD
;
A
#
# COMPACT_ATOMS: atom_id res chain seq x y z
N SER A 1 0.03 -7.93 26.67
CA SER A 1 0.11 -6.50 26.28
C SER A 1 1.30 -6.32 25.35
N ASN A 2 1.14 -5.59 24.24
CA ASN A 2 2.17 -5.38 23.23
C ASN A 2 2.41 -3.89 23.00
N ILE A 3 3.67 -3.50 22.80
CA ILE A 3 4.04 -2.14 22.38
C ILE A 3 4.32 -2.19 20.88
N THR A 4 3.59 -1.41 20.10
CA THR A 4 3.89 -1.27 18.67
C THR A 4 5.01 -0.26 18.51
N VAL A 5 6.14 -0.71 17.98
CA VAL A 5 7.34 0.10 17.77
C VAL A 5 7.55 0.48 16.31
N ALA A 6 6.83 -0.14 15.38
CA ALA A 6 6.97 0.17 13.96
C ALA A 6 5.67 -0.04 13.18
N TYR A 7 5.51 0.79 12.14
CA TYR A 7 4.47 0.70 11.13
C TYR A 7 5.08 0.81 9.73
N LYS A 8 4.50 0.09 8.77
CA LYS A 8 4.81 0.30 7.36
C LYS A 8 4.42 1.69 6.90
N GLY A 9 5.11 2.17 5.88
CA GLY A 9 4.67 3.30 5.08
C GLY A 9 3.49 2.92 4.17
N ARG A 10 2.90 3.94 3.54
CA ARG A 10 1.79 3.83 2.61
C ARG A 10 2.04 4.69 1.38
N LEU A 11 1.77 4.13 0.21
CA LEU A 11 1.68 4.86 -1.04
C LEU A 11 0.37 4.45 -1.70
N ALA A 12 -0.61 5.35 -1.75
CA ALA A 12 -1.87 5.14 -2.43
C ALA A 12 -1.85 5.86 -3.77
N LEU A 13 -2.10 5.11 -4.85
CA LEU A 13 -2.04 5.61 -6.22
C LEU A 13 -3.38 5.37 -6.92
N ARG A 14 -3.83 6.35 -7.69
CA ARG A 14 -4.95 6.21 -8.62
C ARG A 14 -4.44 6.16 -10.04
N LEU A 15 -4.50 4.99 -10.66
CA LEU A 15 -4.19 4.79 -12.08
C LEU A 15 -5.40 5.13 -12.94
N ILE A 16 -5.12 5.62 -14.15
CA ILE A 16 -6.11 5.91 -15.18
C ILE A 16 -5.58 5.35 -16.51
N CYS A 17 -6.30 4.36 -17.04
CA CYS A 17 -6.06 3.81 -18.36
C CYS A 17 -7.10 4.37 -19.34
N ASP A 18 -6.64 4.97 -20.44
CA ASP A 18 -7.48 5.49 -21.51
C ASP A 18 -7.02 4.90 -22.84
N VAL A 19 -7.90 4.15 -23.50
CA VAL A 19 -7.63 3.50 -24.78
C VAL A 19 -8.06 4.31 -25.99
N GLY A 20 -8.61 5.50 -25.75
CA GLY A 20 -8.92 6.49 -26.78
C GLY A 20 -10.22 6.26 -27.57
N GLN A 21 -10.72 5.01 -27.66
CA GLN A 21 -11.85 4.66 -28.48
C GLN A 21 -12.80 3.69 -27.77
N THR A 22 -14.03 3.62 -28.26
CA THR A 22 -15.06 2.67 -27.85
C THR A 22 -15.55 1.88 -29.06
N ALA A 23 -16.07 0.68 -28.83
CA ALA A 23 -16.75 -0.13 -29.84
C ALA A 23 -18.01 -0.74 -29.26
N HIS A 24 -18.92 -1.17 -30.13
CA HIS A 24 -20.05 -1.98 -29.70
C HIS A 24 -19.55 -3.34 -29.21
N ALA A 25 -20.09 -3.85 -28.11
CA ALA A 25 -19.62 -5.09 -27.48
C ALA A 25 -19.77 -6.35 -28.40
N SER A 26 -20.60 -6.29 -29.44
CA SER A 26 -20.67 -7.34 -30.46
C SER A 26 -19.51 -7.34 -31.47
N ALA A 27 -18.69 -6.27 -31.47
CA ALA A 27 -17.52 -6.11 -32.33
C ALA A 27 -16.29 -5.67 -31.52
N PRO A 28 -15.86 -6.46 -30.50
CA PRO A 28 -14.83 -6.03 -29.54
C PRO A 28 -13.45 -5.85 -30.18
N TRP A 29 -13.22 -6.39 -31.36
CA TRP A 29 -11.96 -6.23 -32.12
C TRP A 29 -11.76 -4.84 -32.72
N LEU A 30 -12.77 -3.97 -32.70
CA LEU A 30 -12.68 -2.59 -33.25
C LEU A 30 -12.08 -1.59 -32.29
N ALA A 31 -12.08 -1.87 -30.98
CA ALA A 31 -11.45 -1.00 -29.98
C ALA A 31 -10.95 -1.84 -28.79
N MET A 32 -9.87 -1.37 -28.16
CA MET A 32 -9.37 -1.95 -26.91
C MET A 32 -10.38 -1.69 -25.77
N ASN A 33 -10.35 -2.57 -24.77
CA ASN A 33 -11.18 -2.47 -23.57
C ASN A 33 -10.34 -2.01 -22.38
N SER A 34 -10.58 -0.81 -21.89
CA SER A 34 -9.77 -0.24 -20.80
C SER A 34 -9.86 -0.99 -19.48
N ILE A 35 -10.94 -1.75 -19.23
CA ILE A 35 -11.04 -2.61 -18.01
C ILE A 35 -10.12 -3.82 -18.17
N GLU A 36 -10.11 -4.47 -19.32
CA GLU A 36 -9.22 -5.59 -19.60
C GLU A 36 -7.75 -5.14 -19.57
N GLU A 37 -7.43 -3.99 -20.18
CA GLU A 37 -6.10 -3.41 -20.11
C GLU A 37 -5.67 -3.10 -18.67
N MET A 38 -6.55 -2.52 -17.85
CA MET A 38 -6.27 -2.24 -16.44
C MET A 38 -6.00 -3.53 -15.65
N GLN A 39 -6.67 -4.63 -15.98
CA GLN A 39 -6.43 -5.93 -15.35
C GLN A 39 -5.01 -6.45 -15.66
N TYR A 40 -4.56 -6.35 -16.91
CA TYR A 40 -3.18 -6.71 -17.28
C TYR A 40 -2.16 -5.81 -16.59
N ILE A 41 -2.38 -4.49 -16.61
CA ILE A 41 -1.53 -3.50 -15.96
C ILE A 41 -1.39 -3.80 -14.46
N TRP A 42 -2.50 -4.07 -13.77
CA TRP A 42 -2.50 -4.44 -12.37
C TRP A 42 -1.70 -5.71 -12.08
N ASN A 43 -1.89 -6.74 -12.88
CA ASN A 43 -1.20 -8.02 -12.69
C ASN A 43 0.32 -7.87 -12.85
N ASP A 44 0.77 -7.13 -13.86
CA ASP A 44 2.19 -6.87 -14.08
C ASP A 44 2.79 -5.98 -12.99
N LEU A 45 2.11 -4.91 -12.60
CA LEU A 45 2.56 -4.03 -11.53
C LEU A 45 2.68 -4.79 -10.20
N LYS A 46 1.66 -5.60 -9.86
CA LYS A 46 1.68 -6.44 -8.67
C LYS A 46 2.84 -7.44 -8.68
N ARG A 47 3.11 -8.08 -9.82
CA ARG A 47 4.22 -9.01 -10.00
C ARG A 47 5.55 -8.30 -9.76
N ILE A 48 5.80 -7.16 -10.41
CA ILE A 48 7.04 -6.39 -10.29
C ILE A 48 7.28 -5.90 -8.86
N LEU A 49 6.25 -5.37 -8.18
CA LEU A 49 6.36 -4.93 -6.80
C LEU A 49 6.64 -6.10 -5.83
N ASN A 50 6.16 -7.30 -6.15
CA ASN A 50 6.41 -8.50 -5.32
C ASN A 50 7.76 -9.16 -5.62
N GLU A 51 8.33 -9.03 -6.81
CA GLU A 51 9.64 -9.61 -7.18
C GLU A 51 10.80 -9.08 -6.32
N GLY A 52 10.68 -7.87 -5.79
CA GLY A 52 11.63 -7.29 -4.84
C GLY A 52 11.56 -7.83 -3.42
N ASN A 53 10.64 -8.75 -3.11
CA ASN A 53 10.45 -9.33 -1.79
C ASN A 53 11.34 -10.58 -1.63
N ILE A 54 12.53 -10.42 -1.08
CA ILE A 54 13.52 -11.50 -0.90
C ILE A 54 13.07 -12.54 0.13
N GLU A 55 12.17 -12.19 1.07
CA GLU A 55 11.66 -13.10 2.11
C GLU A 55 10.13 -13.04 2.19
N LEU A 56 9.44 -13.82 1.36
CA LEU A 56 7.97 -13.94 1.34
C LEU A 56 7.33 -14.37 2.69
N ASN A 57 8.13 -14.90 3.61
CA ASN A 57 7.64 -15.39 4.90
C ASN A 57 7.54 -14.32 6.00
N LYS A 58 8.07 -13.10 5.79
CA LYS A 58 7.99 -12.01 6.77
C LYS A 58 7.15 -10.87 6.23
N LYS A 59 5.85 -10.88 6.54
CA LYS A 59 4.89 -9.85 6.12
C LYS A 59 5.32 -8.41 6.49
N SER A 60 6.11 -8.23 7.54
CA SER A 60 6.61 -6.93 7.99
C SER A 60 7.72 -6.34 7.11
N THR A 61 8.50 -7.18 6.40
CA THR A 61 9.65 -6.75 5.59
C THR A 61 9.37 -6.74 4.09
N ALA A 62 8.22 -7.26 3.66
CA ALA A 62 7.82 -7.30 2.26
C ALA A 62 7.05 -6.04 1.85
N VAL A 63 7.24 -5.55 0.62
CA VAL A 63 6.29 -4.64 -0.03
C VAL A 63 5.02 -5.43 -0.31
N THR A 64 3.87 -4.89 0.07
CA THR A 64 2.58 -5.51 -0.24
C THR A 64 1.67 -4.51 -0.94
N CYS A 65 0.92 -4.97 -1.93
CA CYS A 65 0.01 -4.11 -2.67
C CYS A 65 -1.36 -4.76 -2.85
N SER A 66 -2.39 -3.93 -2.86
CA SER A 66 -3.79 -4.33 -3.04
C SER A 66 -4.49 -3.38 -3.99
N LEU A 67 -5.27 -3.94 -4.91
CA LEU A 67 -6.25 -3.19 -5.68
C LEU A 67 -7.47 -2.97 -4.79
N THR A 68 -7.73 -1.72 -4.43
CA THR A 68 -8.80 -1.38 -3.46
C THR A 68 -10.06 -0.86 -4.10
N GLU A 69 -9.92 -0.24 -5.28
CA GLU A 69 -11.04 0.26 -6.07
C GLU A 69 -10.77 0.04 -7.56
N ILE A 70 -11.82 -0.27 -8.32
CA ILE A 70 -11.78 -0.28 -9.79
C ILE A 70 -13.12 0.21 -10.34
N SER A 71 -13.08 1.06 -11.36
CA SER A 71 -14.29 1.57 -12.02
C SER A 71 -14.03 1.86 -13.48
N GLY A 72 -14.98 1.47 -14.34
CA GLY A 72 -14.92 1.70 -15.78
C GLY A 72 -16.23 1.30 -16.45
N GLY A 73 -16.45 1.83 -17.67
CA GLY A 73 -17.65 1.57 -18.45
C GLY A 73 -18.84 2.43 -18.04
N THR A 74 -19.74 2.63 -19.01
CA THR A 74 -20.98 3.43 -18.86
C THR A 74 -22.19 2.69 -19.39
N SER A 75 -22.00 1.62 -20.16
CA SER A 75 -23.07 0.84 -20.79
C SER A 75 -22.64 -0.64 -20.91
N HIS A 76 -23.63 -1.55 -20.84
CA HIS A 76 -23.43 -2.98 -20.94
C HIS A 76 -23.05 -3.47 -22.37
N ASN A 77 -23.27 -2.67 -23.38
CA ASN A 77 -23.06 -3.02 -24.79
C ASN A 77 -21.97 -2.20 -25.50
N VAL A 78 -21.15 -1.45 -24.74
CA VAL A 78 -20.05 -0.64 -25.26
C VAL A 78 -18.76 -0.97 -24.53
N THR A 79 -17.66 -1.20 -25.26
CA THR A 79 -16.34 -1.38 -24.67
C THR A 79 -15.91 -0.08 -23.98
N PRO A 80 -15.45 -0.13 -22.72
CA PRO A 80 -15.11 1.07 -21.98
C PRO A 80 -13.83 1.73 -22.51
N GLN A 81 -13.89 3.06 -22.73
CA GLN A 81 -12.73 3.84 -23.11
C GLN A 81 -11.78 4.08 -21.93
N LYS A 82 -12.33 4.32 -20.74
CA LYS A 82 -11.54 4.65 -19.55
C LYS A 82 -11.84 3.71 -18.38
N CYS A 83 -10.77 3.32 -17.70
CA CYS A 83 -10.82 2.61 -16.44
C CYS A 83 -9.94 3.32 -15.41
N LYS A 84 -10.44 3.42 -14.18
CA LYS A 84 -9.71 3.95 -13.02
C LYS A 84 -9.53 2.85 -12.00
N ALA A 85 -8.36 2.79 -11.37
CA ALA A 85 -8.04 1.82 -10.32
C ALA A 85 -7.27 2.50 -9.20
N THR A 86 -7.62 2.23 -7.94
CA THR A 86 -6.85 2.68 -6.78
C THR A 86 -6.07 1.51 -6.21
N ILE A 87 -4.78 1.72 -5.99
CA ILE A 87 -3.84 0.74 -5.45
C ILE A 87 -3.30 1.26 -4.13
N ASP A 88 -3.38 0.45 -3.09
CA ASP A 88 -2.73 0.69 -1.79
C ASP A 88 -1.46 -0.15 -1.71
N ILE A 89 -0.30 0.50 -1.57
CA ILE A 89 1.01 -0.13 -1.46
C ILE A 89 1.54 0.11 -0.05
N ARG A 90 1.90 -0.97 0.66
CA ARG A 90 2.50 -0.91 2.00
C ARG A 90 4.00 -1.14 1.92
N ILE A 91 4.76 -0.19 2.45
CA ILE A 91 6.20 -0.06 2.29
C ILE A 91 6.89 -0.42 3.59
N PRO A 92 7.77 -1.43 3.61
CA PRO A 92 8.50 -1.83 4.81
C PRO A 92 9.56 -0.79 5.21
N ILE A 93 10.06 -0.89 6.42
CA ILE A 93 11.01 0.09 7.02
C ILE A 93 12.32 0.19 6.25
N ASN A 94 12.74 -0.87 5.59
CA ASN A 94 13.99 -0.92 4.80
C ASN A 94 13.86 -0.34 3.39
N ARG A 95 12.72 0.26 3.04
CA ARG A 95 12.45 0.89 1.74
C ARG A 95 11.79 2.25 1.96
N THR A 96 11.95 3.16 1.01
CA THR A 96 11.29 4.47 1.02
C THR A 96 10.14 4.54 0.02
N CYS A 97 9.22 5.47 0.25
CA CYS A 97 8.13 5.74 -0.70
C CYS A 97 8.67 6.17 -2.07
N LEU A 98 9.75 6.95 -2.09
CA LEU A 98 10.37 7.42 -3.34
C LEU A 98 10.98 6.28 -4.16
N GLU A 99 11.63 5.31 -3.52
CA GLU A 99 12.14 4.12 -4.21
C GLU A 99 11.03 3.32 -4.89
N ILE A 100 9.93 3.10 -4.17
CA ILE A 100 8.77 2.37 -4.71
C ILE A 100 8.09 3.17 -5.81
N LEU A 101 7.97 4.48 -5.63
CA LEU A 101 7.41 5.38 -6.65
C LEU A 101 8.24 5.35 -7.95
N GLY A 102 9.57 5.29 -7.85
CA GLY A 102 10.45 5.13 -9.01
C GLY A 102 10.18 3.84 -9.79
N ILE A 103 9.99 2.71 -9.09
CA ILE A 103 9.62 1.44 -9.71
C ILE A 103 8.24 1.53 -10.39
N VAL A 104 7.28 2.17 -9.73
CA VAL A 104 5.94 2.37 -10.31
C VAL A 104 6.01 3.23 -11.56
N ASP A 105 6.76 4.35 -11.51
CA ASP A 105 6.89 5.27 -12.65
C ASP A 105 7.50 4.59 -13.88
N GLU A 106 8.59 3.87 -13.69
CA GLU A 106 9.23 3.09 -14.75
C GLU A 106 8.25 2.03 -15.32
N THR A 107 7.57 1.29 -14.44
CA THR A 107 6.63 0.24 -14.83
C THR A 107 5.46 0.82 -15.61
N VAL A 108 4.84 1.90 -15.13
CA VAL A 108 3.71 2.56 -15.79
C VAL A 108 4.12 3.07 -17.18
N ASN A 109 5.29 3.70 -17.29
CA ASN A 109 5.79 4.22 -18.56
C ASN A 109 6.09 3.08 -19.58
N ASN A 110 6.64 1.97 -19.12
CA ASN A 110 6.92 0.81 -19.96
C ASN A 110 5.63 0.12 -20.41
N LEU A 111 4.67 -0.09 -19.51
CA LEU A 111 3.39 -0.70 -19.83
C LEU A 111 2.55 0.17 -20.77
N ALA A 112 2.56 1.50 -20.59
CA ALA A 112 1.88 2.43 -21.49
C ALA A 112 2.36 2.27 -22.94
N LYS A 113 3.67 2.18 -23.13
CA LYS A 113 4.27 1.95 -24.48
C LYS A 113 3.98 0.55 -25.00
N GLN A 114 4.21 -0.48 -24.19
CA GLN A 114 4.06 -1.87 -24.58
C GLN A 114 2.63 -2.22 -24.99
N ARG A 115 1.66 -1.67 -24.28
CA ARG A 115 0.23 -1.92 -24.54
C ARG A 115 -0.42 -0.89 -25.44
N ASN A 116 0.32 0.14 -25.85
CA ASN A 116 -0.17 1.24 -26.69
C ASN A 116 -1.43 1.91 -26.12
N VAL A 117 -1.40 2.22 -24.82
CA VAL A 117 -2.49 2.91 -24.10
C VAL A 117 -1.97 4.18 -23.43
N LYS A 118 -2.86 5.13 -23.19
CA LYS A 118 -2.55 6.28 -22.32
C LYS A 118 -2.75 5.84 -20.87
N LEU A 119 -1.66 5.56 -20.18
CA LEU A 119 -1.64 5.19 -18.76
C LEU A 119 -1.01 6.32 -17.96
N THR A 120 -1.73 6.80 -16.97
CA THR A 120 -1.27 7.84 -16.04
C THR A 120 -1.64 7.47 -14.61
N TYR A 121 -0.97 8.07 -13.63
CA TYR A 121 -1.35 7.92 -12.24
C TYR A 121 -1.26 9.24 -11.49
N ARG A 122 -1.89 9.30 -10.32
CA ARG A 122 -1.73 10.36 -9.34
C ARG A 122 -1.54 9.76 -7.96
N ILE A 123 -0.80 10.45 -7.11
CA ILE A 123 -0.60 10.07 -5.72
C ILE A 123 -1.82 10.59 -4.94
N GLU A 124 -2.51 9.67 -4.24
CA GLU A 124 -3.63 10.00 -3.36
C GLU A 124 -3.15 10.18 -1.92
N ASP A 125 -2.15 9.38 -1.51
CA ASP A 125 -1.54 9.45 -0.19
C ASP A 125 -0.11 8.90 -0.24
N MET A 126 0.79 9.53 0.52
CA MET A 126 2.18 9.10 0.66
C MET A 126 2.66 9.35 2.09
N THR A 127 2.92 8.28 2.81
CA THR A 127 3.38 8.33 4.21
C THR A 127 4.55 7.36 4.38
N GLU A 128 5.70 7.85 4.81
CA GLU A 128 6.89 7.02 5.05
C GLU A 128 6.68 6.04 6.21
N SER A 129 7.39 4.92 6.16
CA SER A 129 7.47 3.99 7.28
C SER A 129 8.16 4.64 8.48
N PHE A 130 7.86 4.14 9.69
CA PHE A 130 8.51 4.60 10.90
C PHE A 130 8.78 3.43 11.85
N GLU A 131 9.98 3.46 12.47
CA GLU A 131 10.34 2.56 13.56
C GLU A 131 11.00 3.35 14.69
N ALA A 132 10.47 3.19 15.89
CA ALA A 132 11.08 3.74 17.11
C ALA A 132 12.29 2.92 17.51
N GLU A 133 13.31 3.59 18.02
CA GLU A 133 14.46 2.91 18.63
C GLU A 133 14.01 2.07 19.83
N HIS A 134 14.29 0.76 19.78
CA HIS A 134 13.86 -0.21 20.81
C HIS A 134 14.50 0.09 22.18
N SER A 135 15.66 0.72 22.20
CA SER A 135 16.39 1.12 23.41
C SER A 135 16.00 2.51 23.93
N SER A 136 15.07 3.21 23.28
CA SER A 136 14.68 4.56 23.66
C SER A 136 14.16 4.62 25.11
N PRO A 137 14.35 5.76 25.82
CA PRO A 137 13.83 5.93 27.16
C PRO A 137 12.31 5.71 27.25
N LEU A 138 11.57 6.11 26.22
CA LEU A 138 10.11 5.91 26.13
C LEU A 138 9.74 4.42 26.14
N VAL A 139 10.39 3.61 25.28
CA VAL A 139 10.13 2.17 25.22
C VAL A 139 10.47 1.49 26.53
N ARG A 140 11.58 1.87 27.17
CA ARG A 140 12.00 1.34 28.49
C ARG A 140 11.00 1.68 29.58
N ALA A 141 10.62 2.97 29.70
CA ALA A 141 9.67 3.43 30.71
C ALA A 141 8.32 2.74 30.57
N LEU A 142 7.78 2.67 29.37
CA LEU A 142 6.50 2.00 29.10
C LEU A 142 6.59 0.50 29.38
N SER A 143 7.69 -0.17 29.01
CA SER A 143 7.89 -1.59 29.28
C SER A 143 7.94 -1.90 30.78
N LEU A 144 8.59 -1.05 31.57
CA LEU A 144 8.65 -1.18 33.02
C LEU A 144 7.27 -0.95 33.67
N SER A 145 6.53 0.06 33.22
CA SER A 145 5.17 0.35 33.71
C SER A 145 4.22 -0.82 33.41
N ILE A 146 4.29 -1.40 32.20
CA ILE A 146 3.47 -2.57 31.83
C ILE A 146 3.85 -3.77 32.69
N LEU A 147 5.15 -4.01 32.89
CA LEU A 147 5.63 -5.12 33.73
C LEU A 147 5.14 -4.97 35.17
N ASP A 148 5.18 -3.75 35.72
CA ASP A 148 4.74 -3.49 37.09
C ASP A 148 3.22 -3.71 37.25
N VAL A 149 2.41 -3.20 36.34
CA VAL A 149 0.94 -3.31 36.41
C VAL A 149 0.43 -4.69 36.00
N CYS A 150 0.90 -5.21 34.86
CA CYS A 150 0.38 -6.44 34.25
C CYS A 150 1.15 -7.70 34.67
N ARG A 151 2.27 -7.56 35.42
CA ARG A 151 3.17 -8.66 35.84
C ARG A 151 3.70 -9.52 34.66
N THR A 152 3.65 -9.00 33.44
CA THR A 152 4.14 -9.63 32.20
C THR A 152 4.95 -8.65 31.37
N ARG A 153 6.03 -9.12 30.78
CA ARG A 153 6.84 -8.29 29.87
C ARG A 153 6.08 -8.06 28.56
N PRO A 154 5.94 -6.83 28.07
CA PRO A 154 5.35 -6.57 26.77
C PRO A 154 6.25 -7.09 25.64
N MET A 155 5.65 -7.53 24.55
CA MET A 155 6.37 -7.77 23.31
C MET A 155 6.43 -6.47 22.49
N LEU A 156 7.58 -6.22 21.86
CA LEU A 156 7.71 -5.17 20.88
C LEU A 156 7.29 -5.72 19.52
N ILE A 157 6.28 -5.12 18.93
CA ILE A 157 5.69 -5.61 17.66
C ILE A 157 5.81 -4.58 16.55
N ARG A 158 5.91 -5.08 15.31
CA ARG A 158 5.81 -4.32 14.06
C ARG A 158 4.46 -4.60 13.42
N LYS A 159 3.73 -3.55 13.04
CA LYS A 159 2.44 -3.67 12.34
C LYS A 159 2.61 -3.39 10.85
N THR A 160 1.76 -4.02 10.05
CA THR A 160 1.72 -3.84 8.59
C THR A 160 0.87 -2.66 8.13
N GLY A 161 0.12 -2.04 9.06
CA GLY A 161 -0.63 -0.83 8.81
C GLY A 161 0.24 0.44 8.81
N THR A 162 -0.39 1.59 8.64
CA THR A 162 0.15 2.94 8.76
C THR A 162 -0.71 3.70 9.77
N GLY A 163 -0.13 4.56 10.58
CA GLY A 163 -0.86 5.32 11.61
C GLY A 163 -0.15 6.63 11.95
N ASP A 164 -0.73 7.36 12.90
CA ASP A 164 -0.22 8.67 13.35
C ASP A 164 1.24 8.62 13.81
N MET A 165 1.69 7.47 14.30
CA MET A 165 3.07 7.23 14.69
C MET A 165 4.06 7.49 13.53
N ASN A 166 3.67 7.17 12.28
CA ASN A 166 4.47 7.46 11.09
C ASN A 166 4.66 8.96 10.91
N VAL A 167 3.57 9.71 11.01
CA VAL A 167 3.59 11.17 10.81
C VAL A 167 4.36 11.86 11.94
N LEU A 168 4.01 11.56 13.18
CA LEU A 168 4.64 12.19 14.35
C LEU A 168 6.13 11.87 14.44
N GLY A 169 6.50 10.59 14.29
CA GLY A 169 7.88 10.15 14.39
C GLY A 169 8.78 10.74 13.31
N ASN A 170 8.30 10.73 12.06
CA ASN A 170 9.05 11.26 10.92
C ASN A 170 9.16 12.80 10.95
N SER A 171 8.08 13.50 11.34
CA SER A 171 8.05 14.96 11.35
C SER A 171 8.77 15.58 12.54
N LEU A 172 8.52 15.05 13.74
CA LEU A 172 9.07 15.62 14.99
C LEU A 172 10.42 15.05 15.40
N LYS A 173 10.83 13.92 14.79
CA LYS A 173 12.10 13.24 15.10
C LYS A 173 12.22 12.86 16.60
N ILE A 174 11.09 12.52 17.21
CA ILE A 174 10.99 12.09 18.61
C ILE A 174 10.64 10.60 18.69
N PRO A 175 10.97 9.92 19.80
CA PRO A 175 10.49 8.56 20.05
C PRO A 175 8.96 8.56 20.15
N VAL A 176 8.33 7.74 19.34
CA VAL A 176 6.87 7.54 19.36
C VAL A 176 6.60 6.04 19.36
N VAL A 177 5.68 5.59 20.19
CA VAL A 177 5.20 4.20 20.21
C VAL A 177 3.70 4.19 20.34
N THR A 178 3.07 3.08 19.90
CA THR A 178 1.64 2.89 20.11
C THR A 178 1.41 1.77 21.11
N TYR A 179 0.61 2.08 22.12
CA TYR A 179 0.13 1.14 23.11
C TYR A 179 -1.38 1.31 23.29
N GLY A 180 -2.10 0.21 23.36
CA GLY A 180 -3.53 0.26 23.57
C GLY A 180 -4.08 -1.09 24.02
N PRO A 181 -5.23 -1.11 24.73
CA PRO A 181 -5.83 -2.32 25.32
C PRO A 181 -6.57 -3.18 24.29
N GLY A 182 -6.65 -2.81 23.01
CA GLY A 182 -7.47 -3.49 22.00
C GLY A 182 -6.92 -4.85 21.57
N GLU A 183 -7.84 -5.74 21.16
CA GLU A 183 -7.54 -6.96 20.43
C GLU A 183 -7.19 -6.58 18.98
N PRO A 184 -5.95 -6.87 18.49
CA PRO A 184 -5.55 -6.46 17.14
C PRO A 184 -6.43 -7.01 16.01
N HIS A 185 -7.09 -8.15 16.25
CA HIS A 185 -7.99 -8.78 15.27
C HIS A 185 -9.38 -8.15 15.21
N ALA A 186 -9.78 -7.39 16.24
CA ALA A 186 -11.05 -6.66 16.28
C ALA A 186 -11.02 -5.33 15.51
N SER A 187 -9.86 -4.90 15.04
CA SER A 187 -9.73 -3.69 14.23
C SER A 187 -10.42 -3.91 12.87
N HIS A 188 -11.50 -3.16 12.62
CA HIS A 188 -12.37 -3.28 11.44
C HIS A 188 -13.25 -4.55 11.37
N SER A 189 -13.40 -5.32 12.45
CA SER A 189 -14.45 -6.34 12.51
C SER A 189 -15.83 -5.66 12.59
N LYS A 190 -16.80 -6.21 11.89
CA LYS A 190 -18.20 -5.88 12.15
C LYS A 190 -18.55 -6.49 13.50
N ASP A 191 -19.21 -5.69 14.36
CA ASP A 191 -19.82 -6.16 15.61
C ASP A 191 -20.80 -7.30 15.35
#